data_2dc81df9b34b17775ac31b2d9fcf57a8
#
_entry.id   2dc81df9b34b17775ac31b2d9fcf57a8
#
_cell.length_a   1.000
_cell.length_b   1.000
_cell.length_c   1.000
_cell.angle_alpha   90.00
_cell.angle_beta   90.00
_cell.angle_gamma   90.00
#
_symmetry.space_group_name_H-M   'P 1'
#
loop_
_entity.id
_entity.type
_entity.pdbx_description
1 polymer ?
#
loop_
_entity_poly.entity_id
_entity_poly.type
_entity_poly.pdbx_seq_one_letter_code
_entity_poly.pdbx_strand_id
1 'polypeptide(L)'
;VSGKAISGKISSYAGRDSVALGCKKVRDFGSFRVSALPAAHEEVHMKDGESEECGFLFDFGGIKIYHSGDSLVYDGLCDSVRGSDVMLLPVNGNGFYRREDGIVGNMDSFDAARLALDCGTGLLIPMHFDLYRGNSVPESAVRDIISAAAPSVRTVFPKPGEGYRISRGYAGLEVSPL
;
A
#
# COMPACT_ATOMS: atom_id res chain seq x y z
N VAL A 1 -11.21 -8.32 -6.25
CA VAL A 1 -10.76 -9.04 -5.04
C VAL A 1 -11.00 -8.15 -3.84
N SER A 2 -11.38 -8.72 -2.72
CA SER A 2 -11.53 -8.02 -1.44
C SER A 2 -11.10 -8.95 -0.29
N GLY A 3 -10.78 -8.37 0.87
CA GLY A 3 -10.62 -9.15 2.09
C GLY A 3 -11.88 -9.95 2.41
N LYS A 4 -11.73 -11.15 2.96
CA LYS A 4 -12.86 -12.06 3.20
C LYS A 4 -13.86 -11.48 4.19
N ALA A 5 -13.40 -10.78 5.23
CA ALA A 5 -14.26 -10.19 6.26
C ALA A 5 -15.31 -9.20 5.71
N ILE A 6 -14.97 -8.48 4.61
CA ILE A 6 -15.82 -7.43 4.03
C ILE A 6 -16.37 -7.77 2.63
N SER A 7 -16.10 -8.97 2.11
CA SER A 7 -16.44 -9.34 0.73
C SER A 7 -17.92 -9.20 0.40
N GLY A 8 -18.80 -9.53 1.34
CA GLY A 8 -20.25 -9.38 1.17
C GLY A 8 -20.67 -7.91 1.02
N LYS A 9 -20.10 -7.01 1.82
CA LYS A 9 -20.35 -5.55 1.71
C LYS A 9 -19.85 -5.02 0.36
N ILE A 10 -18.65 -5.42 -0.06
CA ILE A 10 -18.07 -4.99 -1.35
C ILE A 10 -18.92 -5.49 -2.52
N SER A 11 -19.35 -6.77 -2.51
CA SER A 11 -20.22 -7.33 -3.55
C SER A 11 -21.53 -6.57 -3.67
N SER A 12 -22.17 -6.27 -2.54
CA SER A 12 -23.40 -5.49 -2.48
C SER A 12 -23.22 -4.07 -3.04
N TYR A 13 -22.12 -3.42 -2.68
CA TYR A 13 -21.83 -2.06 -3.13
C TYR A 13 -21.48 -1.99 -4.62
N ALA A 14 -20.73 -2.97 -5.11
CA ALA A 14 -20.27 -3.02 -6.50
C ALA A 14 -21.34 -3.56 -7.46
N GLY A 15 -22.45 -4.10 -6.97
CA GLY A 15 -23.48 -4.76 -7.79
C GLY A 15 -22.99 -6.02 -8.51
N ARG A 16 -21.89 -6.61 -8.06
CA ARG A 16 -21.26 -7.83 -8.60
C ARG A 16 -20.45 -8.53 -7.54
N ASP A 17 -20.28 -9.85 -7.70
CA ASP A 17 -19.50 -10.63 -6.75
C ASP A 17 -18.03 -10.20 -6.71
N SER A 18 -17.52 -9.98 -5.51
CA SER A 18 -16.08 -9.86 -5.27
C SER A 18 -15.48 -11.23 -4.97
N VAL A 19 -14.25 -11.43 -5.40
CA VAL A 19 -13.48 -12.63 -5.00
C VAL A 19 -12.97 -12.41 -3.58
N ALA A 20 -13.58 -13.12 -2.62
CA ALA A 20 -13.17 -13.08 -1.23
C ALA A 20 -11.81 -13.77 -1.04
N LEU A 21 -10.85 -13.07 -0.45
CA LEU A 21 -9.52 -13.58 -0.16
C LEU A 21 -9.27 -13.53 1.35
N GLY A 22 -9.04 -14.69 1.95
CA GLY A 22 -8.73 -14.81 3.37
C GLY A 22 -7.34 -14.25 3.69
N CYS A 23 -7.17 -13.84 4.95
CA CYS A 23 -5.91 -13.30 5.46
C CYS A 23 -4.76 -14.31 5.24
N LYS A 24 -3.64 -13.83 4.72
CA LYS A 24 -2.45 -14.63 4.36
C LYS A 24 -2.72 -15.77 3.36
N LYS A 25 -3.84 -15.74 2.65
CA LYS A 25 -4.13 -16.68 1.56
C LYS A 25 -3.71 -16.08 0.22
N VAL A 26 -3.38 -16.98 -0.71
CA VAL A 26 -3.01 -16.64 -2.09
C VAL A 26 -4.10 -17.12 -3.04
N ARG A 27 -4.47 -16.28 -4.00
CA ARG A 27 -5.33 -16.63 -5.11
C ARG A 27 -4.58 -16.48 -6.43
N ASP A 28 -4.58 -17.54 -7.23
CA ASP A 28 -4.04 -17.54 -8.58
C ASP A 28 -5.15 -17.21 -9.59
N PHE A 29 -4.87 -16.24 -10.46
CA PHE A 29 -5.73 -15.80 -11.56
C PHE A 29 -5.16 -16.18 -12.93
N GLY A 30 -4.12 -17.02 -12.97
CA GLY A 30 -3.44 -17.45 -14.19
C GLY A 30 -2.37 -16.44 -14.64
N SER A 31 -2.75 -15.19 -14.94
CA SER A 31 -1.82 -14.14 -15.36
C SER A 31 -1.12 -13.43 -14.19
N PHE A 32 -1.65 -13.53 -12.99
CA PHE A 32 -1.06 -12.99 -11.77
C PHE A 32 -1.60 -13.69 -10.52
N ARG A 33 -0.91 -13.54 -9.42
CA ARG A 33 -1.34 -14.01 -8.09
C ARG A 33 -1.57 -12.84 -7.16
N VAL A 34 -2.49 -12.99 -6.20
CA VAL A 34 -2.76 -11.99 -5.16
C VAL A 34 -2.76 -12.66 -3.80
N SER A 35 -2.08 -12.04 -2.85
CA SER A 35 -2.13 -12.39 -1.43
C SER A 35 -2.80 -11.25 -0.66
N ALA A 36 -3.73 -11.56 0.25
CA ALA A 36 -4.24 -10.60 1.21
C ALA A 36 -3.37 -10.63 2.48
N LEU A 37 -2.95 -9.48 2.94
CA LEU A 37 -2.18 -9.28 4.16
C LEU A 37 -2.98 -8.39 5.11
N PRO A 38 -2.83 -8.51 6.44
CA PRO A 38 -3.43 -7.55 7.36
C PRO A 38 -3.01 -6.13 7.03
N ALA A 39 -3.88 -5.17 7.29
CA ALA A 39 -3.55 -3.76 7.38
C ALA A 39 -3.87 -3.26 8.79
N ALA A 40 -3.07 -2.35 9.30
CA ALA A 40 -3.23 -1.78 10.63
C ALA A 40 -3.77 -0.35 10.52
N HIS A 41 -5.09 -0.21 10.41
CA HIS A 41 -5.74 1.09 10.49
C HIS A 41 -5.94 1.43 11.98
N GLU A 42 -4.93 2.07 12.60
CA GLU A 42 -4.55 2.18 14.00
C GLU A 42 -3.90 0.91 14.55
N GLU A 43 -4.54 -0.23 14.44
CA GLU A 43 -4.02 -1.55 14.83
C GLU A 43 -4.53 -2.63 13.88
N VAL A 44 -4.02 -3.85 14.01
CA VAL A 44 -4.50 -4.99 13.23
C VAL A 44 -5.74 -5.56 13.88
N HIS A 45 -6.91 -5.34 13.28
CA HIS A 45 -8.18 -5.89 13.76
C HIS A 45 -8.41 -7.27 13.17
N MET A 46 -8.44 -8.28 14.03
CA MET A 46 -8.70 -9.68 13.62
C MET A 46 -10.04 -10.14 14.13
N LYS A 47 -10.86 -10.71 13.24
CA LYS A 47 -12.14 -11.33 13.55
C LYS A 47 -12.24 -12.69 12.90
N ASP A 48 -12.50 -13.72 13.69
CA ASP A 48 -12.64 -15.12 13.22
C ASP A 48 -11.44 -15.61 12.39
N GLY A 49 -10.21 -15.12 12.71
CA GLY A 49 -8.98 -15.44 12.01
C GLY A 49 -8.77 -14.69 10.70
N GLU A 50 -9.64 -13.75 10.37
CA GLU A 50 -9.55 -12.87 9.20
C GLU A 50 -9.27 -11.43 9.62
N SER A 51 -8.48 -10.70 8.83
CA SER A 51 -8.28 -9.26 9.05
C SER A 51 -9.46 -8.46 8.50
N GLU A 52 -9.93 -7.49 9.28
CA GLU A 52 -11.01 -6.60 8.84
C GLU A 52 -10.52 -5.64 7.75
N GLU A 53 -9.29 -5.13 7.89
CA GLU A 53 -8.61 -4.32 6.88
C GLU A 53 -7.49 -5.12 6.22
N CYS A 54 -7.30 -4.92 4.91
CA CYS A 54 -6.32 -5.67 4.14
C CYS A 54 -5.50 -4.80 3.19
N GLY A 55 -4.19 -5.06 3.18
CA GLY A 55 -3.34 -4.78 2.05
C GLY A 55 -3.28 -5.97 1.09
N PHE A 56 -2.77 -5.74 -0.11
CA PHE A 56 -2.67 -6.77 -1.15
C PHE A 56 -1.28 -6.80 -1.77
N LEU A 57 -0.71 -8.00 -1.84
CA LEU A 57 0.53 -8.25 -2.57
C LEU A 57 0.18 -8.97 -3.88
N PHE A 58 0.46 -8.30 -4.99
CA PHE A 58 0.29 -8.82 -6.35
C PHE A 58 1.63 -9.36 -6.86
N ASP A 59 1.59 -10.51 -7.53
CA ASP A 59 2.75 -11.08 -8.22
C ASP A 59 2.37 -11.34 -9.69
N PHE A 60 2.98 -10.55 -10.56
CA PHE A 60 2.77 -10.58 -12.01
C PHE A 60 3.82 -11.43 -12.76
N GLY A 61 4.38 -12.43 -12.08
CA GLY A 61 5.34 -13.34 -12.72
C GLY A 61 6.74 -12.73 -12.93
N GLY A 62 7.16 -11.82 -12.05
CA GLY A 62 8.47 -11.17 -12.12
C GLY A 62 8.49 -9.76 -11.55
N ILE A 63 7.31 -9.19 -11.34
CA ILE A 63 7.16 -7.90 -10.64
C ILE A 63 6.15 -8.08 -9.51
N LYS A 64 6.59 -7.81 -8.29
CA LYS A 64 5.76 -7.84 -7.09
C LYS A 64 5.37 -6.44 -6.69
N ILE A 65 4.06 -6.21 -6.53
CA ILE A 65 3.49 -4.91 -6.16
C ILE A 65 2.72 -5.08 -4.85
N TYR A 66 3.11 -4.34 -3.83
CA TYR A 66 2.38 -4.28 -2.56
C TYR A 66 1.58 -2.98 -2.48
N HIS A 67 0.29 -3.09 -2.22
CA HIS A 67 -0.60 -1.99 -1.88
C HIS A 67 -1.07 -2.20 -0.44
N SER A 68 -0.66 -1.33 0.47
CA SER A 68 -0.93 -1.54 1.90
C SER A 68 -2.40 -1.39 2.28
N GLY A 69 -3.22 -0.71 1.47
CA GLY A 69 -4.44 -0.09 1.98
C GLY A 69 -4.07 1.03 2.95
N ASP A 70 -5.00 1.40 3.79
CA ASP A 70 -4.77 2.34 4.89
C ASP A 70 -4.14 1.56 6.04
N SER A 71 -2.88 1.85 6.34
CA SER A 71 -2.11 1.06 7.31
C SER A 71 -0.99 1.87 7.96
N LEU A 72 -0.72 1.56 9.21
CA LEU A 72 0.53 1.82 9.90
C LEU A 72 1.54 0.70 9.60
N VAL A 73 2.81 0.92 9.94
CA VAL A 73 3.79 -0.17 10.05
C VAL A 73 3.48 -0.97 11.32
N TYR A 74 3.46 -2.29 11.21
CA TYR A 74 3.23 -3.21 12.33
C TYR A 74 4.26 -4.36 12.30
N ASP A 75 4.39 -5.05 13.41
CA ASP A 75 5.35 -6.14 13.55
C ASP A 75 5.11 -7.27 12.53
N GLY A 76 6.15 -7.62 11.77
CA GLY A 76 6.11 -8.64 10.74
C GLY A 76 5.61 -8.15 9.36
N LEU A 77 5.22 -6.88 9.21
CA LEU A 77 4.83 -6.34 7.91
C LEU A 77 6.00 -6.42 6.92
N CYS A 78 7.17 -5.91 7.30
CA CYS A 78 8.35 -5.91 6.40
C CYS A 78 8.70 -7.33 5.95
N ASP A 79 8.67 -8.32 6.83
CA ASP A 79 8.95 -9.71 6.47
C ASP A 79 7.92 -10.28 5.48
N SER A 80 6.65 -9.87 5.62
CA SER A 80 5.56 -10.31 4.74
C SER A 80 5.64 -9.72 3.34
N VAL A 81 6.23 -8.51 3.20
CA VAL A 81 6.28 -7.76 1.93
C VAL A 81 7.70 -7.61 1.37
N ARG A 82 8.70 -8.19 2.04
CA ARG A 82 10.11 -8.15 1.63
C ARG A 82 10.29 -8.63 0.18
N GLY A 83 11.08 -7.89 -0.58
CA GLY A 83 11.29 -8.16 -1.99
C GLY A 83 10.11 -7.76 -2.89
N SER A 84 9.20 -6.92 -2.40
CA SER A 84 8.27 -6.20 -3.28
C SER A 84 9.06 -5.20 -4.12
N ASP A 85 8.87 -5.27 -5.44
CA ASP A 85 9.53 -4.36 -6.38
C ASP A 85 8.94 -2.95 -6.30
N VAL A 86 7.65 -2.88 -6.06
CA VAL A 86 6.86 -1.64 -5.96
C VAL A 86 6.02 -1.65 -4.70
N MET A 87 6.00 -0.54 -3.99
CA MET A 87 5.10 -0.33 -2.85
C MET A 87 4.24 0.92 -3.05
N LEU A 88 2.92 0.76 -2.88
CA LEU A 88 1.96 1.85 -2.77
C LEU A 88 1.61 2.01 -1.29
N LEU A 89 2.08 3.09 -0.67
CA LEU A 89 1.98 3.32 0.78
C LEU A 89 1.35 4.68 1.08
N PRO A 90 0.45 4.76 2.07
CA PRO A 90 -0.09 6.03 2.53
C PRO A 90 1.00 6.83 3.23
N VAL A 91 0.92 8.14 3.17
CA VAL A 91 1.92 9.05 3.74
C VAL A 91 1.32 10.26 4.48
N ASN A 92 0.02 10.22 4.74
CA ASN A 92 -0.69 11.31 5.42
C ASN A 92 -0.44 11.38 6.93
N GLY A 93 0.06 10.29 7.55
CA GLY A 93 0.48 10.26 8.94
C GLY A 93 -0.65 10.05 9.96
N ASN A 94 -0.27 9.97 11.24
CA ASN A 94 -1.15 9.68 12.38
C ASN A 94 -0.94 10.68 13.54
N GLY A 95 -0.67 11.93 13.24
CA GLY A 95 -0.31 12.96 14.23
C GLY A 95 -1.35 13.12 15.35
N PHE A 96 -0.86 13.56 16.53
CA PHE A 96 -1.65 13.68 17.76
C PHE A 96 -2.98 14.42 17.55
N TYR A 97 -2.95 15.63 16.98
CA TYR A 97 -4.16 16.43 16.79
C TYR A 97 -5.17 15.81 15.84
N ARG A 98 -4.70 15.05 14.83
CA ARG A 98 -5.61 14.31 13.95
C ARG A 98 -6.37 13.24 14.70
N ARG A 99 -5.71 12.53 15.61
CA ARG A 99 -6.38 11.51 16.46
C ARG A 99 -7.37 12.13 17.42
N GLU A 100 -7.04 13.29 18.02
CA GLU A 100 -7.99 14.04 18.87
C GLU A 100 -9.25 14.48 18.07
N ASP A 101 -9.10 14.75 16.78
CA ASP A 101 -10.21 15.05 15.88
C ASP A 101 -10.91 13.78 15.33
N GLY A 102 -10.56 12.59 15.81
CA GLY A 102 -11.15 11.32 15.38
C GLY A 102 -10.71 10.87 13.99
N ILE A 103 -9.61 11.42 13.46
CA ILE A 103 -9.04 11.00 12.18
C ILE A 103 -8.10 9.82 12.42
N VAL A 104 -8.51 8.67 11.93
CA VAL A 104 -7.70 7.45 11.97
C VAL A 104 -6.46 7.64 11.08
N GLY A 105 -5.30 7.33 11.63
CA GLY A 105 -4.03 7.61 10.99
C GLY A 105 -3.49 6.45 10.16
N ASN A 106 -2.54 6.81 9.32
CA ASN A 106 -1.76 5.91 8.47
C ASN A 106 -0.26 6.15 8.71
N MET A 107 0.59 5.40 8.01
CA MET A 107 2.01 5.71 7.93
C MET A 107 2.22 7.19 7.57
N ASP A 108 3.25 7.79 8.13
CA ASP A 108 3.75 9.05 7.63
C ASP A 108 4.81 8.84 6.53
N SER A 109 5.32 9.93 5.99
CA SER A 109 6.30 9.88 4.90
C SER A 109 7.62 9.22 5.31
N PHE A 110 8.01 9.35 6.57
CA PHE A 110 9.22 8.72 7.11
C PHE A 110 9.01 7.21 7.28
N ASP A 111 7.89 6.79 7.84
CA ASP A 111 7.53 5.38 8.00
C ASP A 111 7.49 4.66 6.65
N ALA A 112 6.81 5.25 5.66
CA ALA A 112 6.72 4.69 4.31
C ALA A 112 8.09 4.58 3.63
N ALA A 113 8.94 5.60 3.76
CA ALA A 113 10.29 5.59 3.23
C ALA A 113 11.15 4.49 3.87
N ARG A 114 11.10 4.39 5.20
CA ARG A 114 11.85 3.39 5.96
C ARG A 114 11.39 1.96 5.63
N LEU A 115 10.08 1.73 5.58
CA LEU A 115 9.54 0.42 5.19
C LEU A 115 10.02 0.02 3.79
N ALA A 116 9.93 0.91 2.81
CA ALA A 116 10.38 0.65 1.44
C ALA A 116 11.89 0.33 1.39
N LEU A 117 12.71 1.10 2.10
CA LEU A 117 14.16 0.88 2.18
C LEU A 117 14.49 -0.46 2.83
N ASP A 118 13.92 -0.76 4.00
CA ASP A 118 14.21 -1.95 4.79
C ASP A 118 13.71 -3.23 4.10
N CYS A 119 12.68 -3.13 3.26
CA CYS A 119 12.19 -4.24 2.43
C CYS A 119 12.92 -4.41 1.11
N GLY A 120 13.84 -3.49 0.75
CA GLY A 120 14.59 -3.53 -0.51
C GLY A 120 13.76 -3.18 -1.73
N THR A 121 12.75 -2.33 -1.57
CA THR A 121 11.85 -1.89 -2.63
C THR A 121 12.55 -0.95 -3.61
N GLY A 122 12.41 -1.20 -4.90
CA GLY A 122 13.00 -0.35 -5.95
C GLY A 122 12.17 0.88 -6.30
N LEU A 123 10.85 0.84 -6.06
CA LEU A 123 9.91 1.92 -6.39
C LEU A 123 8.87 2.13 -5.30
N LEU A 124 8.82 3.33 -4.74
CA LEU A 124 7.77 3.78 -3.83
C LEU A 124 6.81 4.71 -4.57
N ILE A 125 5.52 4.45 -4.43
CA ILE A 125 4.42 5.29 -4.91
C ILE A 125 3.65 5.77 -3.67
N PRO A 126 3.91 6.98 -3.19
CA PRO A 126 3.16 7.55 -2.09
C PRO A 126 1.70 7.78 -2.47
N MET A 127 0.79 7.49 -1.55
CA MET A 127 -0.63 7.72 -1.74
C MET A 127 -1.25 8.38 -0.50
N HIS A 128 -2.50 8.78 -0.59
CA HIS A 128 -3.29 9.33 0.52
C HIS A 128 -2.80 10.69 1.06
N PHE A 129 -1.94 11.41 0.33
CA PHE A 129 -1.42 12.69 0.79
C PHE A 129 -2.27 13.90 0.39
N ASP A 130 -3.16 13.77 -0.59
CA ASP A 130 -3.98 14.86 -1.15
C ASP A 130 -5.49 14.54 -1.25
N LEU A 131 -5.95 13.46 -0.61
CA LEU A 131 -7.32 12.94 -0.79
C LEU A 131 -8.38 13.76 -0.05
N TYR A 132 -8.11 14.19 1.17
CA TYR A 132 -9.08 14.89 2.02
C TYR A 132 -8.51 16.20 2.57
N ARG A 133 -9.28 17.27 2.43
CA ARG A 133 -8.95 18.54 3.08
C ARG A 133 -8.89 18.33 4.61
N GLY A 134 -7.81 18.81 5.24
CA GLY A 134 -7.55 18.60 6.68
C GLY A 134 -6.80 17.31 7.02
N ASN A 135 -6.78 16.33 6.11
CA ASN A 135 -5.96 15.11 6.24
C ASN A 135 -4.96 14.96 5.08
N SER A 136 -4.48 16.08 4.54
CA SER A 136 -3.51 16.12 3.46
C SER A 136 -2.16 16.59 3.95
N VAL A 137 -1.11 16.18 3.23
CA VAL A 137 0.27 16.63 3.41
C VAL A 137 0.77 17.16 2.07
N PRO A 138 1.42 18.33 2.01
CA PRO A 138 1.95 18.85 0.75
C PRO A 138 2.92 17.86 0.07
N GLU A 139 2.76 17.62 -1.23
CA GLU A 139 3.63 16.72 -1.99
C GLU A 139 5.12 17.07 -1.83
N SER A 140 5.47 18.37 -1.79
CA SER A 140 6.85 18.83 -1.57
C SER A 140 7.42 18.31 -0.25
N ALA A 141 6.65 18.37 0.84
CA ALA A 141 7.08 17.87 2.14
C ALA A 141 7.26 16.32 2.12
N VAL A 142 6.37 15.60 1.45
CA VAL A 142 6.50 14.16 1.25
C VAL A 142 7.78 13.83 0.49
N ARG A 143 8.06 14.54 -0.61
CA ARG A 143 9.29 14.38 -1.40
C ARG A 143 10.55 14.58 -0.59
N ASP A 144 10.61 15.68 0.16
CA ASP A 144 11.79 16.04 0.96
C ASP A 144 12.09 14.97 2.01
N ILE A 145 11.05 14.51 2.74
CA ILE A 145 11.20 13.49 3.76
C ILE A 145 11.65 12.15 3.16
N ILE A 146 11.00 11.69 2.08
CA ILE A 146 11.36 10.42 1.44
C ILE A 146 12.78 10.48 0.88
N SER A 147 13.15 11.57 0.21
CA SER A 147 14.50 11.73 -0.35
C SER A 147 15.59 11.72 0.73
N ALA A 148 15.29 12.24 1.91
CA ALA A 148 16.22 12.23 3.03
C ALA A 148 16.29 10.86 3.72
N ALA A 149 15.15 10.20 3.92
CA ALA A 149 15.04 8.95 4.68
C ALA A 149 15.42 7.70 3.87
N ALA A 150 15.19 7.71 2.55
CA ALA A 150 15.41 6.59 1.65
C ALA A 150 15.95 7.03 0.28
N PRO A 151 17.17 7.62 0.21
CA PRO A 151 17.69 8.23 -1.02
C PRO A 151 17.92 7.23 -2.17
N SER A 152 18.03 5.94 -1.89
CA SER A 152 18.19 4.87 -2.88
C SER A 152 16.86 4.35 -3.45
N VAL A 153 15.73 4.70 -2.84
CA VAL A 153 14.40 4.28 -3.28
C VAL A 153 13.85 5.28 -4.29
N ARG A 154 13.65 4.84 -5.52
CA ARG A 154 12.98 5.67 -6.54
C ARG A 154 11.55 5.97 -6.10
N THR A 155 11.12 7.22 -6.25
CA THR A 155 9.75 7.63 -5.90
C THR A 155 9.06 8.24 -7.10
N VAL A 156 7.81 7.83 -7.35
CA VAL A 156 6.94 8.39 -8.39
C VAL A 156 5.65 8.87 -7.75
N PHE A 157 5.20 10.07 -8.13
CA PHE A 157 3.95 10.68 -7.69
C PHE A 157 3.01 10.76 -8.89
N PRO A 158 2.17 9.73 -9.11
CA PRO A 158 1.23 9.73 -10.21
C PRO A 158 0.09 10.72 -9.94
N LYS A 159 -0.38 11.38 -10.99
CA LYS A 159 -1.60 12.18 -10.89
C LYS A 159 -2.83 11.29 -11.13
N PRO A 160 -3.96 11.58 -10.49
CA PRO A 160 -5.20 10.87 -10.77
C PRO A 160 -5.52 10.85 -12.27
N GLY A 161 -5.78 9.66 -12.80
CA GLY A 161 -6.08 9.45 -14.22
C GLY A 161 -4.87 9.24 -15.12
N GLU A 162 -3.63 9.43 -14.63
CA GLU A 162 -2.43 9.07 -15.38
C GLU A 162 -2.15 7.56 -15.27
N GLY A 163 -1.89 6.93 -16.40
CA GLY A 163 -1.44 5.53 -16.46
C GLY A 163 0.08 5.44 -16.52
N TYR A 164 0.63 4.42 -15.87
CA TYR A 164 2.06 4.12 -15.90
C TYR A 164 2.30 2.67 -16.27
N ARG A 165 3.29 2.44 -17.11
CA ARG A 165 3.84 1.12 -17.36
C ARG A 165 5.02 0.87 -16.44
N ILE A 166 5.00 -0.25 -15.73
CA ILE A 166 6.12 -0.72 -14.92
C ILE A 166 6.62 -2.01 -15.59
N SER A 167 7.89 -2.05 -15.90
CA SER A 167 8.54 -3.21 -16.52
C SER A 167 9.91 -3.44 -15.91
N ARG A 168 10.44 -4.64 -16.10
CA ARG A 168 11.81 -4.97 -15.70
C ARG A 168 12.71 -4.82 -16.92
N GLY A 169 13.57 -3.82 -16.88
CA GLY A 169 14.61 -3.60 -17.87
C GLY A 169 15.96 -4.22 -17.44
N TYR A 170 16.97 -3.97 -18.24
CA TYR A 170 18.33 -4.50 -18.00
C TYR A 170 18.95 -3.96 -16.68
N ALA A 171 18.70 -2.71 -16.38
CA ALA A 171 19.23 -2.02 -15.19
C ALA A 171 18.29 -2.04 -13.95
N GLY A 172 17.17 -2.76 -14.01
CA GLY A 172 16.18 -2.80 -12.93
C GLY A 172 14.77 -2.42 -13.37
N LEU A 173 13.99 -1.83 -12.47
CA LEU A 173 12.63 -1.38 -12.79
C LEU A 173 12.65 -0.14 -13.68
N GLU A 174 11.86 -0.20 -14.75
CA GLU A 174 11.57 0.91 -15.64
C GLU A 174 10.13 1.37 -15.44
N VAL A 175 9.92 2.69 -15.38
CA VAL A 175 8.60 3.31 -15.19
C VAL A 175 8.45 4.39 -16.24
N SER A 176 7.41 4.30 -17.05
CA SER A 176 7.08 5.27 -18.09
C SER A 176 5.59 5.59 -18.07
N PRO A 177 5.18 6.84 -18.38
CA PRO A 177 3.79 7.16 -18.66
C PRO A 177 3.25 6.31 -19.81
N LEU A 178 1.92 6.04 -19.77
CA LEU A 178 1.21 5.37 -20.87
C LEU A 178 0.80 6.38 -21.94
#